data_9926283457b7e6901c217496c674632c
#
_entry.id   9926283457b7e6901c217496c674632c
#
_cell.length_a   1.000
_cell.length_b   1.000
_cell.length_c   1.000
_cell.angle_alpha   90.00
_cell.angle_beta   90.00
_cell.angle_gamma   90.00
#
_symmetry.space_group_name_H-M   'P 1'
#
loop_
_entity.id
_entity.type
_entity.pdbx_description
1 polymer ?
#
loop_
_entity_poly.entity_id
_entity_poly.type
_entity_poly.pdbx_seq_one_letter_code
_entity_poly.pdbx_strand_id
1 'polypeptide(L)'
;ITTGNPGDLVWYRETSVDLGASAPASQAWNVVYRSTDANGDSNQVTGTVLLPAQAWQGGGERPVISYAVGTHGLAQRCAPSLQMAAGTDYESANIAAALQAGYGVLVTDNPGYTTGDRPTYMAGQAQGRAALDIVRAAAQIPDSGITTDTRTALWGYSQGGQTSAWAGELKEDYAPELNLVAIAAGGTPADFFDTAHYLNSSTGSAMRSSPTCHSWTSASTTALMSMAKQRDPP
;
A
#
# COMPACT_ATOMS: atom_id res chain seq x y z
N ILE A 1 7.27 -9.54 22.07
CA ILE A 1 7.09 -8.07 21.93
C ILE A 1 8.41 -7.54 21.42
N THR A 2 8.50 -7.22 20.18
CA THR A 2 9.71 -6.69 19.55
C THR A 2 9.71 -5.17 19.75
N THR A 3 10.63 -4.67 20.56
CA THR A 3 10.90 -3.23 20.73
C THR A 3 11.42 -2.63 19.42
N GLY A 4 10.92 -1.49 19.01
CA GLY A 4 11.34 -0.74 17.81
C GLY A 4 10.36 0.36 17.48
N ASN A 5 10.73 1.26 16.57
CA ASN A 5 9.92 2.39 16.17
C ASN A 5 9.12 2.09 14.89
N PRO A 6 8.00 2.78 14.64
CA PRO A 6 7.33 2.73 13.35
C PRO A 6 8.31 3.09 12.21
N GLY A 7 8.27 2.31 11.14
CA GLY A 7 9.20 2.44 10.01
C GLY A 7 10.52 1.71 10.16
N ASP A 8 10.83 1.10 11.31
CA ASP A 8 12.05 0.29 11.44
C ASP A 8 12.02 -0.88 10.46
N LEU A 9 13.06 -1.01 9.64
CA LEU A 9 13.25 -2.15 8.74
C LEU A 9 13.64 -3.38 9.57
N VAL A 10 12.76 -4.38 9.60
CA VAL A 10 13.01 -5.63 10.35
C VAL A 10 13.81 -6.62 9.51
N TRP A 11 13.49 -6.68 8.22
CA TRP A 11 14.11 -7.60 7.30
C TRP A 11 13.92 -7.15 5.87
N TYR A 12 14.88 -7.47 5.01
CA TYR A 12 14.75 -7.27 3.57
C TYR A 12 15.48 -8.37 2.80
N ARG A 13 15.06 -8.57 1.56
CA ARG A 13 15.68 -9.52 0.63
C ARG A 13 15.47 -9.04 -0.80
N GLU A 14 16.51 -9.13 -1.61
CA GLU A 14 16.35 -8.97 -3.06
C GLU A 14 15.34 -9.98 -3.59
N THR A 15 14.55 -9.53 -4.54
CA THR A 15 13.48 -10.32 -5.15
C THR A 15 13.36 -9.97 -6.63
N SER A 16 12.57 -10.75 -7.35
CA SER A 16 12.13 -10.42 -8.70
C SER A 16 10.63 -10.24 -8.72
N VAL A 17 10.17 -9.34 -9.56
CA VAL A 17 8.75 -9.09 -9.82
C VAL A 17 8.49 -9.20 -11.31
N ASP A 18 7.30 -9.64 -11.67
CA ASP A 18 6.79 -9.61 -13.04
C ASP A 18 5.68 -8.55 -13.15
N LEU A 19 6.02 -7.43 -13.72
CA LEU A 19 5.10 -6.32 -13.97
C LEU A 19 4.67 -6.26 -15.45
N GLY A 20 4.91 -7.33 -16.19
CA GLY A 20 4.62 -7.43 -17.62
C GLY A 20 5.75 -6.93 -18.52
N ALA A 21 5.63 -7.24 -19.81
CA ALA A 21 6.69 -7.00 -20.81
C ALA A 21 7.08 -5.55 -21.01
N SER A 22 6.22 -4.60 -20.64
CA SER A 22 6.50 -3.16 -20.76
C SER A 22 7.24 -2.58 -19.55
N ALA A 23 7.39 -3.33 -18.47
CA ALA A 23 8.08 -2.81 -17.28
C ALA A 23 9.58 -2.64 -17.54
N PRO A 24 10.19 -1.55 -17.06
CA PRO A 24 11.63 -1.37 -17.17
C PRO A 24 12.37 -2.33 -16.22
N ALA A 25 13.62 -2.65 -16.56
CA ALA A 25 14.48 -3.36 -15.62
C ALA A 25 14.58 -2.59 -14.29
N SER A 26 14.37 -3.27 -13.19
CA SER A 26 14.39 -2.66 -11.86
C SER A 26 15.03 -3.60 -10.84
N GLN A 27 15.68 -3.01 -9.83
CA GLN A 27 15.99 -3.71 -8.59
C GLN A 27 14.73 -3.78 -7.74
N ALA A 28 14.54 -4.89 -7.06
CA ALA A 28 13.38 -5.10 -6.20
C ALA A 28 13.80 -5.75 -4.87
N TRP A 29 13.18 -5.31 -3.78
CA TRP A 29 13.35 -5.91 -2.45
C TRP A 29 11.99 -6.17 -1.82
N ASN A 30 11.79 -7.36 -1.30
CA ASN A 30 10.75 -7.59 -0.32
C ASN A 30 11.24 -7.10 1.03
N VAL A 31 10.38 -6.40 1.74
CA VAL A 31 10.66 -5.82 3.06
C VAL A 31 9.65 -6.29 4.10
N VAL A 32 10.11 -6.40 5.34
CA VAL A 32 9.28 -6.47 6.54
C VAL A 32 9.65 -5.27 7.39
N TYR A 33 8.68 -4.49 7.78
CA TYR A 33 8.90 -3.27 8.55
C TYR A 33 7.87 -3.12 9.67
N ARG A 34 8.20 -2.32 10.66
CA ARG A 34 7.30 -1.98 11.75
C ARG A 34 6.34 -0.91 11.32
N SER A 35 5.12 -1.02 11.81
CA SER A 35 4.10 0.00 11.68
C SER A 35 3.26 0.05 12.94
N THR A 36 2.18 0.82 12.90
CA THR A 36 1.25 1.00 14.01
C THR A 36 -0.17 0.76 13.51
N ASP A 37 -0.91 -0.09 14.19
CA ASP A 37 -2.30 -0.38 13.86
C ASP A 37 -3.25 0.78 14.21
N ALA A 38 -4.55 0.59 13.99
CA ALA A 38 -5.55 1.62 14.26
C ALA A 38 -5.74 1.93 15.76
N ASN A 39 -5.34 1.02 16.64
CA ASN A 39 -5.43 1.19 18.09
C ASN A 39 -4.17 1.84 18.68
N GLY A 40 -3.12 2.01 17.89
CA GLY A 40 -1.82 2.50 18.35
C GLY A 40 -0.85 1.39 18.74
N ASP A 41 -1.20 0.13 18.53
CA ASP A 41 -0.35 -1.01 18.83
C ASP A 41 0.66 -1.27 17.71
N SER A 42 1.89 -1.66 18.09
CA SER A 42 2.93 -2.00 17.11
C SER A 42 2.60 -3.29 16.39
N ASN A 43 2.73 -3.27 15.07
CA ASN A 43 2.59 -4.44 14.21
C ASN A 43 3.76 -4.55 13.21
N GLN A 44 3.74 -5.59 12.38
CA GLN A 44 4.66 -5.75 11.26
C GLN A 44 3.86 -5.77 9.96
N VAL A 45 4.43 -5.14 8.94
CA VAL A 45 3.84 -5.08 7.61
C VAL A 45 4.89 -5.48 6.59
N THR A 46 4.47 -6.13 5.52
CA THR A 46 5.32 -6.46 4.39
C THR A 46 5.08 -5.51 3.21
N GLY A 47 6.01 -5.50 2.29
CA GLY A 47 5.88 -4.72 1.07
C GLY A 47 7.02 -5.00 0.10
N THR A 48 6.99 -4.25 -1.01
CA THR A 48 8.01 -4.34 -2.06
C THR A 48 8.54 -2.94 -2.37
N VAL A 49 9.86 -2.81 -2.41
CA VAL A 49 10.57 -1.60 -2.85
C VAL A 49 11.12 -1.86 -4.25
N LEU A 50 10.85 -0.96 -5.18
CA LEU A 50 11.22 -1.07 -6.59
C LEU A 50 11.98 0.16 -7.03
N LEU A 51 13.17 -0.01 -7.61
CA LEU A 51 13.97 1.08 -8.16
C LEU A 51 14.36 0.77 -9.62
N PRO A 52 14.06 1.67 -10.57
CA PRO A 52 14.49 1.48 -11.95
C PRO A 52 16.02 1.37 -12.02
N ALA A 53 16.51 0.39 -12.79
CA ALA A 53 17.95 0.22 -13.04
C ALA A 53 18.57 1.41 -13.77
N GLN A 54 17.76 2.11 -14.59
CA GLN A 54 18.20 3.32 -15.27
C GLN A 54 18.37 4.46 -14.26
N ALA A 55 19.46 5.19 -14.37
CA ALA A 55 19.70 6.37 -13.55
C ALA A 55 18.59 7.43 -13.72
N TRP A 56 18.28 8.14 -12.62
CA TRP A 56 17.33 9.25 -12.65
C TRP A 56 17.82 10.37 -13.59
N GLN A 57 16.93 10.81 -14.48
CA GLN A 57 17.25 11.85 -15.49
C GLN A 57 16.74 13.24 -15.08
N GLY A 58 15.99 13.34 -13.99
CA GLY A 58 15.49 14.61 -13.48
C GLY A 58 16.49 15.35 -12.60
N GLY A 59 16.12 16.54 -12.15
CA GLY A 59 16.94 17.32 -11.22
C GLY A 59 16.90 16.75 -9.78
N GLY A 60 18.05 16.78 -9.10
CA GLY A 60 18.18 16.33 -7.73
C GLY A 60 18.12 14.79 -7.57
N GLU A 61 17.79 14.33 -6.38
CA GLU A 61 17.62 12.92 -6.08
C GLU A 61 16.36 12.34 -6.70
N ARG A 62 16.38 11.02 -6.99
CA ARG A 62 15.23 10.29 -7.51
C ARG A 62 14.06 10.38 -6.52
N PRO A 63 12.91 10.92 -6.93
CA PRO A 63 11.72 10.86 -6.07
C PRO A 63 11.12 9.47 -6.04
N VAL A 64 10.37 9.19 -4.98
CA VAL A 64 9.66 7.92 -4.81
C VAL A 64 8.16 8.11 -4.73
N ILE A 65 7.42 7.07 -5.08
CA ILE A 65 5.97 6.98 -4.93
C ILE A 65 5.69 5.87 -3.93
N SER A 66 5.09 6.21 -2.79
CA SER A 66 4.42 5.23 -1.95
C SER A 66 3.08 4.91 -2.59
N TYR A 67 3.04 3.77 -3.30
CA TYR A 67 1.90 3.33 -4.08
C TYR A 67 0.97 2.50 -3.21
N ALA A 68 -0.22 3.02 -2.98
CA ALA A 68 -1.25 2.35 -2.21
C ALA A 68 -2.20 1.62 -3.18
N VAL A 69 -2.20 0.29 -3.11
CA VAL A 69 -2.99 -0.55 -4.01
C VAL A 69 -4.49 -0.48 -3.71
N GLY A 70 -5.29 -0.69 -4.73
CA GLY A 70 -6.73 -0.92 -4.60
C GLY A 70 -7.04 -2.25 -3.91
N THR A 71 -8.30 -2.66 -3.91
CA THR A 71 -8.73 -3.88 -3.24
C THR A 71 -8.20 -5.14 -3.93
N HIS A 72 -7.37 -5.90 -3.23
CA HIS A 72 -6.75 -7.15 -3.72
C HIS A 72 -7.40 -8.43 -3.18
N GLY A 73 -8.37 -8.30 -2.29
CA GLY A 73 -8.99 -9.42 -1.56
C GLY A 73 -8.37 -9.60 -0.17
N LEU A 74 -8.91 -10.52 0.64
CA LEU A 74 -8.52 -10.69 2.06
C LEU A 74 -7.66 -11.92 2.33
N ALA A 75 -7.41 -12.75 1.31
CA ALA A 75 -6.58 -13.94 1.49
C ALA A 75 -5.10 -13.58 1.44
N GLN A 76 -4.26 -14.29 2.19
CA GLN A 76 -2.81 -14.08 2.19
C GLN A 76 -2.19 -14.07 0.78
N ARG A 77 -2.65 -14.98 -0.10
CA ARG A 77 -2.20 -15.03 -1.50
C ARG A 77 -2.50 -13.76 -2.31
N CYS A 78 -3.36 -12.90 -1.79
CA CYS A 78 -3.73 -11.62 -2.41
C CYS A 78 -2.81 -10.46 -1.98
N ALA A 79 -1.77 -10.73 -1.19
CA ALA A 79 -0.77 -9.72 -0.89
C ALA A 79 -0.15 -9.18 -2.19
N PRO A 80 -0.08 -7.86 -2.38
CA PRO A 80 0.53 -7.26 -3.58
C PRO A 80 1.93 -7.79 -3.88
N SER A 81 2.77 -7.98 -2.88
CA SER A 81 4.11 -8.54 -3.03
C SER A 81 4.11 -9.94 -3.64
N LEU A 82 3.15 -10.80 -3.25
CA LEU A 82 3.02 -12.14 -3.79
C LEU A 82 2.45 -12.13 -5.22
N GLN A 83 1.53 -11.23 -5.50
CA GLN A 83 0.94 -11.11 -6.84
C GLN A 83 1.93 -10.52 -7.85
N MET A 84 2.70 -9.50 -7.47
CA MET A 84 3.78 -8.96 -8.30
C MET A 84 4.85 -10.02 -8.59
N ALA A 85 5.22 -10.83 -7.59
CA ALA A 85 6.17 -11.93 -7.80
C ALA A 85 5.63 -13.01 -8.75
N ALA A 86 4.31 -13.23 -8.77
CA ALA A 86 3.63 -14.20 -9.63
C ALA A 86 3.20 -13.63 -11.00
N GLY A 87 3.37 -12.33 -11.26
CA GLY A 87 2.92 -11.68 -12.48
C GLY A 87 1.39 -11.59 -12.62
N THR A 88 0.68 -11.58 -11.50
CA THR A 88 -0.79 -11.60 -11.46
C THR A 88 -1.41 -10.33 -10.84
N ASP A 89 -0.57 -9.36 -10.48
CA ASP A 89 -1.03 -8.10 -9.91
C ASP A 89 -1.71 -7.23 -10.99
N TYR A 90 -2.97 -6.87 -10.78
CA TYR A 90 -3.77 -6.14 -11.77
C TYR A 90 -3.37 -4.66 -11.88
N GLU A 91 -2.62 -4.13 -10.93
CA GLU A 91 -2.11 -2.75 -10.96
C GLU A 91 -0.67 -2.67 -11.49
N SER A 92 -0.09 -3.77 -11.91
CA SER A 92 1.27 -3.84 -12.48
C SER A 92 1.53 -2.78 -13.56
N ALA A 93 0.52 -2.46 -14.38
CA ALA A 93 0.65 -1.44 -15.43
C ALA A 93 0.90 -0.04 -14.86
N ASN A 94 0.25 0.33 -13.76
CA ASN A 94 0.44 1.61 -13.09
C ASN A 94 1.83 1.70 -12.44
N ILE A 95 2.23 0.62 -11.77
CA ILE A 95 3.56 0.50 -11.15
C ILE A 95 4.65 0.57 -12.22
N ALA A 96 4.49 -0.16 -13.33
CA ALA A 96 5.41 -0.11 -14.46
C ALA A 96 5.52 1.30 -15.07
N ALA A 97 4.39 2.00 -15.23
CA ALA A 97 4.39 3.37 -15.76
C ALA A 97 5.15 4.35 -14.85
N ALA A 98 5.01 4.22 -13.53
CA ALA A 98 5.77 5.03 -12.57
C ALA A 98 7.28 4.75 -12.66
N LEU A 99 7.66 3.46 -12.76
CA LEU A 99 9.06 3.05 -12.95
C LEU A 99 9.62 3.54 -14.30
N GLN A 100 8.83 3.49 -15.39
CA GLN A 100 9.22 4.04 -16.69
C GLN A 100 9.45 5.55 -16.64
N ALA A 101 8.65 6.27 -15.85
CA ALA A 101 8.85 7.69 -15.62
C ALA A 101 10.07 7.99 -14.73
N GLY A 102 10.75 6.96 -14.24
CA GLY A 102 11.99 7.04 -13.46
C GLY A 102 11.81 7.12 -11.97
N TYR A 103 10.59 7.07 -11.45
CA TYR A 103 10.32 7.08 -10.00
C TYR A 103 10.71 5.76 -9.36
N GLY A 104 11.19 5.79 -8.10
CA GLY A 104 11.13 4.62 -7.24
C GLY A 104 9.69 4.35 -6.81
N VAL A 105 9.30 3.09 -6.63
CA VAL A 105 7.93 2.73 -6.23
C VAL A 105 7.98 1.82 -5.00
N LEU A 106 7.27 2.21 -3.97
CA LEU A 106 7.18 1.50 -2.69
C LEU A 106 5.75 1.00 -2.53
N VAL A 107 5.54 -0.30 -2.53
CA VAL A 107 4.21 -0.92 -2.48
C VAL A 107 4.05 -1.64 -1.15
N THR A 108 3.18 -1.12 -0.28
CA THR A 108 2.82 -1.82 0.97
C THR A 108 1.82 -2.93 0.70
N ASP A 109 1.97 -4.07 1.37
CA ASP A 109 0.95 -5.13 1.36
C ASP A 109 -0.26 -4.78 2.22
N ASN A 110 -0.19 -3.70 2.98
CA ASN A 110 -1.08 -3.36 4.09
C ASN A 110 -1.00 -4.35 5.27
N PRO A 111 -1.43 -3.96 6.48
CA PRO A 111 -1.36 -4.84 7.65
C PRO A 111 -2.14 -6.14 7.50
N GLY A 112 -1.56 -7.24 7.94
CA GLY A 112 -2.22 -8.52 8.17
C GLY A 112 -2.13 -9.54 7.03
N TYR A 113 -1.57 -9.20 5.86
CA TYR A 113 -1.57 -10.15 4.74
C TYR A 113 -0.56 -11.28 4.88
N THR A 114 0.66 -10.98 5.29
CA THR A 114 1.77 -11.95 5.29
C THR A 114 2.43 -12.15 6.66
N THR A 115 1.94 -11.47 7.68
CA THR A 115 2.49 -11.49 9.04
C THR A 115 1.74 -12.41 10.00
N GLY A 116 0.73 -13.14 9.52
CA GLY A 116 -0.08 -14.06 10.32
C GLY A 116 -1.28 -13.41 11.01
N ASP A 117 -1.41 -12.09 10.92
CA ASP A 117 -2.56 -11.33 11.42
C ASP A 117 -3.74 -11.37 10.43
N ARG A 118 -4.84 -10.75 10.80
CA ARG A 118 -5.97 -10.56 9.89
C ARG A 118 -5.78 -9.27 9.09
N PRO A 119 -6.01 -9.28 7.76
CA PRO A 119 -6.02 -8.06 6.97
C PRO A 119 -6.99 -7.02 7.51
N THR A 120 -6.50 -5.81 7.72
CA THR A 120 -7.30 -4.68 8.23
C THR A 120 -7.86 -3.87 7.07
N TYR A 121 -8.77 -4.49 6.31
CA TYR A 121 -9.38 -3.89 5.13
C TYR A 121 -10.07 -2.57 5.48
N MET A 122 -9.74 -1.50 4.75
CA MET A 122 -10.29 -0.15 4.89
C MET A 122 -10.07 0.50 6.27
N ALA A 123 -9.17 -0.04 7.11
CA ALA A 123 -8.76 0.62 8.34
C ALA A 123 -7.78 1.75 8.02
N GLY A 124 -8.32 2.94 7.73
CA GLY A 124 -7.58 4.06 7.16
C GLY A 124 -6.34 4.46 7.95
N GLN A 125 -6.44 4.56 9.28
CA GLN A 125 -5.28 4.89 10.12
C GLN A 125 -4.15 3.86 9.98
N ALA A 126 -4.47 2.56 10.05
CA ALA A 126 -3.47 1.51 9.95
C ALA A 126 -2.81 1.46 8.56
N GLN A 127 -3.62 1.61 7.52
CA GLN A 127 -3.14 1.59 6.14
C GLN A 127 -2.35 2.86 5.79
N GLY A 128 -2.81 4.04 6.24
CA GLY A 128 -2.10 5.30 6.06
C GLY A 128 -0.74 5.31 6.74
N ARG A 129 -0.66 4.78 7.98
CA ARG A 129 0.61 4.61 8.69
C ARG A 129 1.55 3.65 7.95
N ALA A 130 1.04 2.51 7.49
CA ALA A 130 1.84 1.56 6.73
C ALA A 130 2.40 2.15 5.43
N ALA A 131 1.64 3.01 4.74
CA ALA A 131 2.09 3.70 3.53
C ALA A 131 3.16 4.78 3.82
N LEU A 132 3.19 5.37 5.01
CA LEU A 132 4.26 6.26 5.45
C LEU A 132 5.48 5.48 5.94
N ASP A 133 5.27 4.40 6.69
CA ASP A 133 6.34 3.62 7.30
C ASP A 133 7.17 2.84 6.29
N ILE A 134 6.60 2.45 5.15
CA ILE A 134 7.40 1.82 4.08
C ILE A 134 8.45 2.77 3.51
N VAL A 135 8.21 4.09 3.53
CA VAL A 135 9.20 5.09 3.12
C VAL A 135 10.38 5.11 4.08
N ARG A 136 10.09 5.11 5.40
CA ARG A 136 11.11 5.00 6.45
C ARG A 136 11.93 3.72 6.33
N ALA A 137 11.25 2.60 6.07
CA ALA A 137 11.89 1.30 5.88
C ALA A 137 12.79 1.27 4.65
N ALA A 138 12.32 1.81 3.52
CA ALA A 138 13.09 1.89 2.28
C ALA A 138 14.37 2.72 2.44
N ALA A 139 14.34 3.76 3.29
CA ALA A 139 15.52 4.58 3.61
C ALA A 139 16.61 3.81 4.39
N GLN A 140 16.30 2.65 4.94
CA GLN A 140 17.23 1.80 5.67
C GLN A 140 17.81 0.66 4.82
N ILE A 141 17.35 0.48 3.57
CA ILE A 141 17.93 -0.49 2.66
C ILE A 141 19.28 0.04 2.17
N PRO A 142 20.40 -0.67 2.41
CA PRO A 142 21.70 -0.25 1.91
C PRO A 142 21.69 -0.01 0.38
N ASP A 143 22.36 1.04 -0.03
CA ASP A 143 22.54 1.41 -1.44
C ASP A 143 21.24 1.71 -2.22
N SER A 144 20.09 1.83 -1.54
CA SER A 144 18.84 2.24 -2.19
C SER A 144 18.87 3.69 -2.68
N GLY A 145 19.71 4.52 -2.07
CA GLY A 145 19.72 5.97 -2.33
C GLY A 145 18.47 6.70 -1.85
N ILE A 146 17.60 6.03 -1.09
CA ILE A 146 16.39 6.62 -0.47
C ILE A 146 16.76 7.12 0.92
N THR A 147 16.27 8.29 1.29
CA THR A 147 16.38 8.87 2.64
C THR A 147 15.01 9.38 3.09
N THR A 148 14.87 9.78 4.34
CA THR A 148 13.64 10.42 4.83
C THR A 148 13.37 11.76 4.15
N ASP A 149 14.41 12.44 3.64
CA ASP A 149 14.31 13.68 2.88
C ASP A 149 13.95 13.47 1.39
N THR A 150 13.95 12.21 0.92
CA THR A 150 13.60 11.89 -0.46
C THR A 150 12.17 12.38 -0.76
N ARG A 151 12.03 13.16 -1.85
CA ARG A 151 10.71 13.63 -2.29
C ARG A 151 9.78 12.45 -2.52
N THR A 152 8.74 12.37 -1.71
CA THR A 152 7.78 11.28 -1.72
C THR A 152 6.42 11.76 -2.21
N ALA A 153 5.79 11.02 -3.11
CA ALA A 153 4.39 11.18 -3.44
C ALA A 153 3.59 9.97 -2.93
N LEU A 154 2.35 10.18 -2.55
CA LEU A 154 1.37 9.12 -2.31
C LEU A 154 0.47 9.00 -3.54
N TRP A 155 0.25 7.78 -4.01
CA TRP A 155 -0.63 7.54 -5.15
C TRP A 155 -1.44 6.26 -4.93
N GLY A 156 -2.76 6.35 -5.09
CA GLY A 156 -3.63 5.20 -5.02
C GLY A 156 -5.05 5.46 -5.51
N TYR A 157 -5.76 4.39 -5.83
CA TYR A 157 -7.14 4.42 -6.29
C TYR A 157 -8.02 3.50 -5.42
N SER A 158 -9.29 3.83 -5.21
CA SER A 158 -10.25 3.05 -4.42
C SER A 158 -9.77 2.87 -2.98
N GLN A 159 -9.52 1.64 -2.50
CA GLN A 159 -8.87 1.40 -1.21
C GLN A 159 -7.54 2.15 -1.10
N GLY A 160 -6.74 2.14 -2.17
CA GLY A 160 -5.48 2.89 -2.22
C GLY A 160 -5.69 4.41 -2.17
N GLY A 161 -6.78 4.91 -2.76
CA GLY A 161 -7.17 6.31 -2.63
C GLY A 161 -7.47 6.69 -1.18
N GLN A 162 -8.20 5.84 -0.47
CA GLN A 162 -8.45 6.04 0.96
C GLN A 162 -7.14 5.97 1.77
N THR A 163 -6.29 4.98 1.50
CA THR A 163 -4.97 4.85 2.15
C THR A 163 -4.12 6.10 1.95
N SER A 164 -4.05 6.62 0.71
CA SER A 164 -3.28 7.82 0.38
C SER A 164 -3.83 9.07 1.07
N ALA A 165 -5.16 9.22 1.15
CA ALA A 165 -5.78 10.33 1.87
C ALA A 165 -5.48 10.27 3.37
N TRP A 166 -5.65 9.10 4.01
CA TRP A 166 -5.32 8.91 5.42
C TRP A 166 -3.84 9.13 5.72
N ALA A 167 -2.94 8.67 4.86
CA ALA A 167 -1.51 8.93 5.01
C ALA A 167 -1.21 10.43 4.97
N GLY A 168 -1.89 11.18 4.09
CA GLY A 168 -1.78 12.64 4.04
C GLY A 168 -2.27 13.33 5.31
N GLU A 169 -3.41 12.91 5.85
CA GLU A 169 -3.95 13.45 7.10
C GLU A 169 -3.05 13.15 8.31
N LEU A 170 -2.45 11.96 8.34
CA LEU A 170 -1.59 11.52 9.44
C LEU A 170 -0.17 12.09 9.36
N LYS A 171 0.27 12.55 8.20
CA LYS A 171 1.68 12.89 7.91
C LYS A 171 2.30 13.83 8.93
N GLU A 172 1.63 14.93 9.27
CA GLU A 172 2.21 15.95 10.14
C GLU A 172 2.43 15.48 11.58
N ASP A 173 1.52 14.65 12.10
CA ASP A 173 1.58 14.16 13.48
C ASP A 173 2.37 12.85 13.61
N TYR A 174 2.33 12.01 12.57
CA TYR A 174 2.89 10.66 12.62
C TYR A 174 4.27 10.52 11.97
N ALA A 175 4.51 11.24 10.87
CA ALA A 175 5.74 11.16 10.08
C ALA A 175 6.22 12.56 9.63
N PRO A 176 6.39 13.52 10.57
CA PRO A 176 6.75 14.90 10.23
C PRO A 176 8.08 15.02 9.47
N GLU A 177 8.99 14.07 9.67
CA GLU A 177 10.31 14.05 9.05
C GLU A 177 10.30 13.65 7.56
N LEU A 178 9.22 13.03 7.07
CA LEU A 178 9.13 12.62 5.66
C LEU A 178 8.85 13.83 4.75
N ASN A 179 9.55 13.92 3.64
CA ASN A 179 9.36 14.94 2.63
C ASN A 179 8.21 14.57 1.66
N LEU A 180 6.97 14.62 2.15
CA LEU A 180 5.77 14.36 1.34
C LEU A 180 5.44 15.58 0.50
N VAL A 181 5.56 15.48 -0.82
CA VAL A 181 5.39 16.62 -1.76
C VAL A 181 4.09 16.57 -2.56
N ALA A 182 3.43 15.40 -2.67
CA ALA A 182 2.19 15.26 -3.43
C ALA A 182 1.34 14.08 -2.94
N ILE A 183 0.04 14.19 -3.14
CA ILE A 183 -0.94 13.11 -2.90
C ILE A 183 -1.89 13.05 -4.10
N ALA A 184 -2.00 11.86 -4.70
CA ALA A 184 -2.95 11.54 -5.76
C ALA A 184 -3.89 10.43 -5.28
N ALA A 185 -5.02 10.81 -4.70
CA ALA A 185 -6.03 9.90 -4.15
C ALA A 185 -7.26 9.89 -5.06
N GLY A 186 -7.44 8.82 -5.83
CA GLY A 186 -8.57 8.66 -6.74
C GLY A 186 -9.63 7.69 -6.21
N GLY A 187 -10.90 7.91 -6.55
CA GLY A 187 -12.01 7.00 -6.23
C GLY A 187 -12.15 6.67 -4.74
N THR A 188 -11.77 7.60 -3.87
CA THR A 188 -11.75 7.40 -2.42
C THR A 188 -13.15 7.15 -1.90
N PRO A 189 -13.43 5.99 -1.24
CA PRO A 189 -14.73 5.72 -0.62
C PRO A 189 -14.87 6.57 0.67
N ALA A 190 -15.34 7.80 0.51
CA ALA A 190 -15.50 8.74 1.63
C ALA A 190 -16.66 8.35 2.56
N ASP A 191 -17.72 7.76 2.02
CA ASP A 191 -18.82 7.14 2.77
C ASP A 191 -18.87 5.63 2.53
N PHE A 192 -18.58 4.86 3.58
CA PHE A 192 -18.54 3.40 3.49
C PHE A 192 -19.93 2.78 3.35
N PHE A 193 -20.94 3.41 3.91
CA PHE A 193 -22.32 2.90 3.84
C PHE A 193 -22.86 3.04 2.42
N ASP A 194 -22.73 4.21 1.84
CA ASP A 194 -23.12 4.46 0.45
C ASP A 194 -22.30 3.62 -0.53
N THR A 195 -20.99 3.52 -0.30
CA THR A 195 -20.11 2.67 -1.11
C THR A 195 -20.55 1.20 -1.04
N ALA A 196 -20.84 0.68 0.17
CA ALA A 196 -21.27 -0.70 0.34
C ALA A 196 -22.63 -0.96 -0.30
N HIS A 197 -23.58 -0.02 -0.20
CA HIS A 197 -24.89 -0.10 -0.86
C HIS A 197 -24.75 -0.10 -2.39
N TYR A 198 -23.97 0.83 -2.93
CA TYR A 198 -23.72 0.91 -4.37
C TYR A 198 -23.11 -0.39 -4.91
N LEU A 199 -22.07 -0.90 -4.25
CA LEU A 199 -21.39 -2.13 -4.66
C LEU A 199 -22.29 -3.37 -4.51
N ASN A 200 -23.19 -3.38 -3.52
CA ASN A 200 -24.09 -4.50 -3.28
C ASN A 200 -25.17 -4.64 -4.34
N SER A 201 -25.58 -3.54 -4.97
CA SER A 201 -26.66 -3.49 -5.98
C SER A 201 -26.19 -3.31 -7.42
N SER A 202 -24.88 -3.18 -7.64
CA SER A 202 -24.28 -2.95 -8.96
C SER A 202 -23.66 -4.22 -9.56
N THR A 203 -23.23 -4.13 -10.82
CA THR A 203 -22.45 -5.18 -11.50
C THR A 203 -21.16 -5.53 -10.77
N GLY A 204 -20.62 -4.64 -9.91
CA GLY A 204 -19.52 -4.92 -8.97
C GLY A 204 -19.86 -6.05 -7.97
N SER A 205 -21.14 -6.33 -7.73
CA SER A 205 -21.57 -7.47 -6.92
C SER A 205 -21.21 -8.82 -7.56
N ALA A 206 -21.09 -8.92 -8.87
CA ALA A 206 -20.65 -10.13 -9.59
C ALA A 206 -19.18 -10.49 -9.34
N MET A 207 -18.36 -9.53 -8.91
CA MET A 207 -16.95 -9.80 -8.51
C MET A 207 -16.85 -10.62 -7.22
N ARG A 208 -17.97 -10.85 -6.51
CA ARG A 208 -17.99 -11.61 -5.24
C ARG A 208 -17.71 -13.09 -5.40
N SER A 209 -17.89 -13.66 -6.57
CA SER A 209 -17.82 -15.10 -6.82
C SER A 209 -16.55 -15.54 -7.56
N SER A 210 -15.67 -14.62 -7.91
CA SER A 210 -14.44 -14.96 -8.60
C SER A 210 -13.43 -15.65 -7.65
N PRO A 211 -12.84 -16.78 -8.02
CA PRO A 211 -11.77 -17.43 -7.25
C PRO A 211 -10.44 -16.65 -7.32
N THR A 212 -10.39 -15.56 -8.06
CA THR A 212 -9.21 -14.69 -8.20
C THR A 212 -9.11 -13.72 -7.03
N CYS A 213 -7.92 -13.18 -6.77
CA CYS A 213 -7.68 -12.23 -5.69
C CYS A 213 -8.44 -10.89 -5.81
N HIS A 214 -9.00 -10.59 -6.98
CA HIS A 214 -9.85 -9.44 -7.25
C HIS A 214 -11.29 -9.56 -6.71
N SER A 215 -11.65 -10.70 -6.07
CA SER A 215 -13.02 -10.89 -5.62
C SER A 215 -13.28 -10.16 -4.31
N TRP A 216 -14.16 -9.19 -4.35
CA TRP A 216 -14.89 -8.74 -3.16
C TRP A 216 -15.64 -9.93 -2.58
N THR A 217 -15.17 -10.48 -1.47
CA THR A 217 -15.92 -11.53 -0.78
C THR A 217 -17.09 -10.88 -0.04
N SER A 218 -18.15 -11.64 0.20
CA SER A 218 -19.27 -11.22 1.07
C SER A 218 -18.78 -10.77 2.46
N ALA A 219 -17.61 -11.26 2.89
CA ALA A 219 -16.91 -10.82 4.08
C ALA A 219 -16.48 -9.35 4.02
N SER A 220 -16.01 -8.84 2.87
CA SER A 220 -15.61 -7.44 2.73
C SER A 220 -16.80 -6.48 2.83
N THR A 221 -17.94 -6.85 2.23
CA THR A 221 -19.19 -6.06 2.35
C THR A 221 -19.72 -6.10 3.78
N THR A 222 -19.67 -7.25 4.44
CA THR A 222 -20.09 -7.40 5.85
C THR A 222 -19.16 -6.61 6.76
N ALA A 223 -17.85 -6.58 6.51
CA ALA A 223 -16.90 -5.77 7.26
C ALA A 223 -17.18 -4.27 7.10
N LEU A 224 -17.42 -3.78 5.87
CA LEU A 224 -17.80 -2.39 5.62
C LEU A 224 -19.11 -2.01 6.32
N MET A 225 -20.13 -2.86 6.25
CA MET A 225 -21.41 -2.63 6.95
C MET A 225 -21.28 -2.67 8.46
N SER A 226 -20.39 -3.51 9.01
CA SER A 226 -20.10 -3.56 10.44
C SER A 226 -19.38 -2.28 10.91
N MET A 227 -18.43 -1.77 10.13
CA MET A 227 -17.72 -0.53 10.43
C MET A 227 -18.65 0.70 10.34
N ALA A 228 -19.57 0.73 9.37
CA ALA A 228 -20.58 1.78 9.26
C ALA A 228 -21.52 1.84 10.46
N LYS A 229 -21.95 0.67 10.97
CA LYS A 229 -22.82 0.57 12.15
C LYS A 229 -22.17 1.04 13.47
N GLN A 230 -20.83 1.04 13.55
CA GLN A 230 -20.13 1.49 14.77
C GLN A 230 -20.04 3.02 14.88
N ARG A 231 -20.49 3.78 13.87
CA ARG A 231 -20.45 5.25 13.86
C ARG A 231 -21.73 5.95 14.29
N ASP A 232 -22.84 5.25 14.51
CA ASP A 232 -24.05 5.83 15.09
C ASP A 232 -23.96 5.74 16.62
N PRO A 233 -23.64 6.84 17.35
CA PRO A 233 -23.88 6.90 18.78
C PRO A 233 -25.39 6.94 19.02
N PRO A 234 -25.90 6.41 20.15
CA PRO A 234 -27.30 6.46 20.50
C PRO A 234 -27.83 7.89 20.69
#